data_5ca533894deaeef835eadccda042cc78
#
_entry.id   5ca533894deaeef835eadccda042cc78
#
_cell.length_a   1.000
_cell.length_b   1.000
_cell.length_c   1.000
_cell.angle_alpha   90.00
_cell.angle_beta   90.00
_cell.angle_gamma   90.00
#
_symmetry.space_group_name_H-M   'P 1'
#
loop_
_entity.id
_entity.type
_entity.pdbx_description
1 polymer ?
#
loop_
_entity_poly.entity_id
_entity_poly.type
_entity_poly.pdbx_seq_one_letter_code
_entity_poly.pdbx_strand_id
1 'polypeptide(L)'
;MTAAAKHLLKKYGILVGIVLIYFGLFFGIVYFRKRAEGQYLTAAADALCRSCAELNGQPVSVTGIATNAPGGVPFRTVLAAQYAGRDALVFLLPTAGKYGVYPAVFFYEQSVGCVFCGLAEVNALPAEAVRYGITQTALAIQQKKLETLMSHLMR
;
A
#
# COMPACT_ATOMS: atom_id res chain seq x y z
N MET A 1 4.53 -53.53 18.78
CA MET A 1 3.51 -52.66 18.14
C MET A 1 2.47 -53.54 17.46
N THR A 2 1.23 -53.47 17.90
CA THR A 2 0.14 -54.32 17.37
C THR A 2 -0.27 -53.84 15.96
N ALA A 3 -0.75 -54.78 15.11
CA ALA A 3 -1.18 -54.45 13.74
C ALA A 3 -2.21 -53.33 13.70
N ALA A 4 -3.09 -53.26 14.70
CA ALA A 4 -4.06 -52.20 14.87
C ALA A 4 -3.44 -50.80 15.08
N ALA A 5 -2.33 -50.72 15.85
CA ALA A 5 -1.62 -49.43 16.07
C ALA A 5 -0.95 -48.93 14.81
N LYS A 6 -0.39 -49.80 13.97
CA LYS A 6 0.18 -49.44 12.68
C LYS A 6 -0.87 -48.92 11.71
N HIS A 7 -2.06 -49.50 11.69
CA HIS A 7 -3.15 -49.07 10.82
C HIS A 7 -3.75 -47.70 11.23
N LEU A 8 -3.88 -47.46 12.54
CA LEU A 8 -4.28 -46.19 13.10
C LEU A 8 -3.25 -45.08 12.77
N LEU A 9 -1.97 -45.37 12.99
CA LEU A 9 -0.89 -44.41 12.69
C LEU A 9 -0.85 -44.01 11.21
N LYS A 10 -1.07 -44.98 10.30
CA LYS A 10 -1.13 -44.73 8.87
C LYS A 10 -2.35 -43.86 8.51
N LYS A 11 -3.53 -44.13 9.10
CA LYS A 11 -4.75 -43.37 8.85
C LYS A 11 -4.64 -41.92 9.36
N TYR A 12 -4.15 -41.72 10.57
CA TYR A 12 -3.89 -40.39 11.13
C TYR A 12 -2.77 -39.64 10.40
N GLY A 13 -1.72 -40.32 9.98
CA GLY A 13 -0.64 -39.74 9.17
C GLY A 13 -1.12 -39.19 7.84
N ILE A 14 -2.02 -39.93 7.16
CA ILE A 14 -2.64 -39.44 5.91
C ILE A 14 -3.52 -38.19 6.19
N LEU A 15 -4.33 -38.24 7.25
CA LEU A 15 -5.19 -37.10 7.61
C LEU A 15 -4.37 -35.84 7.91
N VAL A 16 -3.32 -35.98 8.73
CA VAL A 16 -2.39 -34.88 9.04
C VAL A 16 -1.71 -34.37 7.78
N GLY A 17 -1.30 -35.26 6.87
CA GLY A 17 -0.70 -34.89 5.59
C GLY A 17 -1.65 -34.03 4.73
N ILE A 18 -2.92 -34.44 4.64
CA ILE A 18 -3.94 -33.69 3.91
C ILE A 18 -4.13 -32.30 4.52
N VAL A 19 -4.25 -32.21 5.86
CA VAL A 19 -4.40 -30.93 6.56
C VAL A 19 -3.23 -30.01 6.31
N LEU A 20 -1.98 -30.51 6.38
CA LEU A 20 -0.79 -29.74 6.11
C LEU A 20 -0.73 -29.21 4.66
N ILE A 21 -1.16 -30.02 3.69
CA ILE A 21 -1.26 -29.59 2.29
C ILE A 21 -2.25 -28.44 2.14
N TYR A 22 -3.45 -28.55 2.75
CA TYR A 22 -4.44 -27.46 2.72
C TYR A 22 -3.93 -26.18 3.37
N PHE A 23 -3.27 -26.26 4.52
CA PHE A 23 -2.64 -25.12 5.17
C PHE A 23 -1.56 -24.51 4.28
N GLY A 24 -0.69 -25.33 3.69
CA GLY A 24 0.35 -24.87 2.77
C GLY A 24 -0.23 -24.13 1.57
N LEU A 25 -1.27 -24.67 0.94
CA LEU A 25 -1.97 -24.02 -0.17
C LEU A 25 -2.62 -22.69 0.27
N PHE A 26 -3.31 -22.69 1.41
CA PHE A 26 -3.96 -21.49 1.94
C PHE A 26 -2.95 -20.37 2.21
N PHE A 27 -1.86 -20.68 2.93
CA PHE A 27 -0.80 -19.70 3.19
C PHE A 27 -0.11 -19.25 1.91
N GLY A 28 0.11 -20.16 0.95
CA GLY A 28 0.64 -19.85 -0.36
C GLY A 28 -0.23 -18.81 -1.10
N ILE A 29 -1.53 -19.07 -1.19
CA ILE A 29 -2.48 -18.15 -1.85
C ILE A 29 -2.48 -16.77 -1.16
N VAL A 30 -2.54 -16.73 0.17
CA VAL A 30 -2.53 -15.47 0.93
C VAL A 30 -1.22 -14.71 0.71
N TYR A 31 -0.08 -15.40 0.69
CA TYR A 31 1.22 -14.79 0.45
C TYR A 31 1.33 -14.20 -0.97
N PHE A 32 0.96 -14.97 -1.99
CA PHE A 32 0.99 -14.51 -3.38
C PHE A 32 0.03 -13.35 -3.62
N ARG A 33 -1.18 -13.40 -3.03
CA ARG A 33 -2.15 -12.30 -3.10
C ARG A 33 -1.59 -11.01 -2.51
N LYS A 34 -1.02 -11.06 -1.30
CA LYS A 34 -0.41 -9.87 -0.66
C LYS A 34 0.74 -9.29 -1.48
N ARG A 35 1.55 -10.16 -2.09
CA ARG A 35 2.66 -9.73 -2.95
C ARG A 35 2.16 -9.07 -4.23
N ALA A 36 1.17 -9.66 -4.89
CA ALA A 36 0.56 -9.11 -6.09
C ALA A 36 -0.14 -7.77 -5.83
N GLU A 37 -0.86 -7.65 -4.71
CA GLU A 37 -1.50 -6.41 -4.27
C GLU A 37 -0.47 -5.30 -4.02
N GLY A 38 0.64 -5.61 -3.35
CA GLY A 38 1.74 -4.66 -3.14
C GLY A 38 2.36 -4.17 -4.44
N GLN A 39 2.60 -5.07 -5.40
CA GLN A 39 3.14 -4.70 -6.72
C GLN A 39 2.15 -3.84 -7.51
N TYR A 40 0.86 -4.19 -7.48
CA TYR A 40 -0.21 -3.43 -8.13
C TYR A 40 -0.30 -2.01 -7.55
N LEU A 41 -0.33 -1.87 -6.23
CA LEU A 41 -0.41 -0.56 -5.57
C LEU A 41 0.83 0.30 -5.84
N THR A 42 2.02 -0.30 -5.89
CA THR A 42 3.25 0.42 -6.26
C THR A 42 3.19 0.93 -7.69
N ALA A 43 2.77 0.09 -8.65
CA ALA A 43 2.64 0.48 -10.05
C ALA A 43 1.56 1.56 -10.25
N ALA A 44 0.41 1.43 -9.56
CA ALA A 44 -0.66 2.42 -9.61
C ALA A 44 -0.22 3.76 -9.00
N ALA A 45 0.51 3.74 -7.88
CA ALA A 45 1.07 4.93 -7.26
C ALA A 45 2.08 5.62 -8.17
N ASP A 46 2.97 4.86 -8.82
CA ASP A 46 3.93 5.39 -9.79
C ASP A 46 3.23 6.08 -10.97
N ALA A 47 2.21 5.44 -11.55
CA ALA A 47 1.43 6.00 -12.65
C ALA A 47 0.71 7.29 -12.25
N LEU A 48 0.08 7.32 -11.06
CA LEU A 48 -0.62 8.51 -10.55
C LEU A 48 0.35 9.65 -10.24
N CYS A 49 1.50 9.38 -9.63
CA CYS A 49 2.51 10.41 -9.36
C CYS A 49 3.05 11.02 -10.66
N ARG A 50 3.29 10.21 -11.70
CA ARG A 50 3.72 10.71 -13.02
C ARG A 50 2.66 11.55 -13.72
N SER A 51 1.38 11.25 -13.49
CA SER A 51 0.26 11.97 -14.09
C SER A 51 -0.18 13.19 -13.28
N CYS A 52 0.42 13.41 -12.10
CA CYS A 52 0.06 14.50 -11.21
C CYS A 52 0.58 15.83 -11.73
N ALA A 53 -0.34 16.72 -12.11
CA ALA A 53 0.01 18.04 -12.66
C ALA A 53 0.76 18.94 -11.66
N GLU A 54 0.52 18.76 -10.36
CA GLU A 54 1.15 19.54 -9.29
C GLU A 54 2.65 19.21 -9.12
N LEU A 55 3.12 18.10 -9.68
CA LEU A 55 4.55 17.73 -9.68
C LEU A 55 5.31 18.32 -10.89
N ASN A 56 4.70 19.28 -11.61
CA ASN A 56 5.34 20.08 -12.66
C ASN A 56 6.05 19.28 -13.77
N GLY A 57 5.55 18.05 -14.06
CA GLY A 57 6.13 17.20 -15.11
C GLY A 57 7.54 16.68 -14.80
N GLN A 58 8.03 16.85 -13.59
CA GLN A 58 9.33 16.30 -13.19
C GLN A 58 9.28 14.76 -13.10
N PRO A 59 10.37 14.07 -13.42
CA PRO A 59 10.40 12.62 -13.39
C PRO A 59 10.24 12.12 -11.95
N VAL A 60 9.14 11.40 -11.71
CA VAL A 60 8.88 10.65 -10.46
C VAL A 60 9.05 9.17 -10.77
N SER A 61 9.71 8.45 -9.87
CA SER A 61 9.85 7.00 -9.95
C SER A 61 9.64 6.40 -8.57
N VAL A 62 8.59 5.59 -8.42
CA VAL A 62 8.33 4.85 -7.19
C VAL A 62 9.08 3.52 -7.24
N THR A 63 9.99 3.31 -6.29
CA THR A 63 10.93 2.17 -6.30
C THR A 63 10.46 0.98 -5.51
N GLY A 64 9.54 1.15 -4.56
CA GLY A 64 9.00 0.08 -3.74
C GLY A 64 8.71 0.49 -2.30
N ILE A 65 8.54 -0.48 -1.42
CA ILE A 65 8.26 -0.22 0.00
C ILE A 65 9.47 0.46 0.66
N ALA A 66 9.24 1.58 1.34
CA ALA A 66 10.29 2.30 2.04
C ALA A 66 10.79 1.47 3.23
N THR A 67 12.06 1.09 3.20
CA THR A 67 12.72 0.40 4.33
C THR A 67 13.00 1.32 5.52
N ASN A 68 13.13 2.63 5.24
CA ASN A 68 13.39 3.67 6.23
C ASN A 68 12.15 4.57 6.42
N ALA A 69 10.96 3.97 6.46
CA ALA A 69 9.77 4.72 6.78
C ALA A 69 9.92 5.38 8.17
N PRO A 70 9.57 6.68 8.31
CA PRO A 70 9.70 7.37 9.58
C PRO A 70 8.96 6.62 10.68
N GLY A 71 9.66 6.32 11.78
CA GLY A 71 9.06 5.62 12.93
C GLY A 71 7.88 6.42 13.49
N GLY A 72 6.80 5.73 13.87
CA GLY A 72 5.60 6.35 14.41
C GLY A 72 4.57 6.82 13.39
N VAL A 73 4.83 6.65 12.10
CA VAL A 73 3.83 6.91 11.06
C VAL A 73 2.80 5.76 11.06
N PRO A 74 1.51 6.01 11.36
CA PRO A 74 0.49 4.96 11.47
C PRO A 74 0.03 4.42 10.11
N PHE A 75 0.83 4.59 9.06
CA PHE A 75 0.46 4.25 7.70
C PHE A 75 0.90 2.84 7.34
N ARG A 76 -0.03 2.08 6.79
CA ARG A 76 0.20 0.69 6.41
C ARG A 76 1.18 0.53 5.25
N THR A 77 1.31 1.56 4.40
CA THR A 77 2.19 1.46 3.23
C THR A 77 2.83 2.81 2.94
N VAL A 78 4.13 2.85 3.11
CA VAL A 78 4.98 3.96 2.69
C VAL A 78 5.91 3.44 1.61
N LEU A 79 5.89 4.08 0.46
CA LEU A 79 6.72 3.72 -0.68
C LEU A 79 7.87 4.71 -0.80
N ALA A 80 9.06 4.20 -1.12
CA ALA A 80 10.19 5.03 -1.50
C ALA A 80 10.02 5.49 -2.94
N ALA A 81 10.28 6.76 -3.18
CA ALA A 81 10.25 7.36 -4.51
C ALA A 81 11.45 8.26 -4.74
N GLN A 82 11.73 8.55 -5.98
CA GLN A 82 12.70 9.56 -6.39
C GLN A 82 12.00 10.65 -7.20
N TYR A 83 12.30 11.89 -6.91
CA TYR A 83 11.79 13.08 -7.58
C TYR A 83 12.96 13.97 -8.01
N ALA A 84 13.14 14.12 -9.29
CA ALA A 84 14.26 14.89 -9.84
C ALA A 84 15.64 14.51 -9.23
N GLY A 85 15.85 13.21 -8.94
CA GLY A 85 17.07 12.67 -8.35
C GLY A 85 17.19 12.84 -6.83
N ARG A 86 16.15 13.33 -6.15
CA ARG A 86 16.08 13.44 -4.68
C ARG A 86 15.18 12.37 -4.11
N ASP A 87 15.43 11.97 -2.87
CA ASP A 87 14.59 11.02 -2.16
C ASP A 87 13.24 11.65 -1.82
N ALA A 88 12.19 10.94 -2.13
CA ALA A 88 10.81 11.29 -1.85
C ALA A 88 10.06 10.11 -1.24
N LEU A 89 8.92 10.37 -0.64
CA LEU A 89 8.06 9.36 -0.05
C LEU A 89 6.66 9.42 -0.67
N VAL A 90 6.06 8.26 -0.85
CA VAL A 90 4.66 8.14 -1.26
C VAL A 90 3.89 7.40 -0.18
N PHE A 91 2.83 8.02 0.30
CA PHE A 91 1.96 7.48 1.34
C PHE A 91 0.66 6.98 0.73
N LEU A 92 0.30 5.74 1.03
CA LEU A 92 -0.98 5.15 0.69
C LEU A 92 -1.89 5.19 1.91
N LEU A 93 -2.81 6.17 1.96
CA LEU A 93 -3.73 6.35 3.08
C LEU A 93 -5.11 5.79 2.76
N PRO A 94 -5.67 4.95 3.64
CA PRO A 94 -7.05 4.51 3.49
C PRO A 94 -8.00 5.71 3.69
N THR A 95 -8.73 6.05 2.63
CA THR A 95 -9.67 7.16 2.62
C THR A 95 -11.09 6.65 2.37
N ALA A 96 -12.01 6.97 3.27
CA ALA A 96 -13.39 6.57 3.14
C ALA A 96 -14.09 7.37 2.03
N GLY A 97 -14.72 6.65 1.12
CA GLY A 97 -15.56 7.22 0.07
C GLY A 97 -16.97 6.63 0.10
N LYS A 98 -17.80 7.05 -0.87
CA LYS A 98 -19.21 6.64 -0.96
C LYS A 98 -19.39 5.11 -1.12
N TYR A 99 -18.49 4.44 -1.82
CA TYR A 99 -18.62 3.03 -2.18
C TYR A 99 -17.63 2.12 -1.46
N GLY A 100 -16.79 2.67 -0.55
CA GLY A 100 -15.80 1.89 0.18
C GLY A 100 -14.61 2.72 0.65
N VAL A 101 -13.54 2.03 0.98
CA VAL A 101 -12.27 2.63 1.40
C VAL A 101 -11.28 2.51 0.25
N TYR A 102 -10.75 3.64 -0.18
CA TYR A 102 -9.81 3.73 -1.29
C TYR A 102 -8.42 4.12 -0.78
N PRO A 103 -7.35 3.49 -1.28
CA PRO A 103 -5.99 3.93 -0.99
C PRO A 103 -5.69 5.23 -1.74
N ALA A 104 -5.70 6.33 -1.00
CA ALA A 104 -5.33 7.65 -1.51
C ALA A 104 -3.80 7.79 -1.53
N VAL A 105 -3.28 8.24 -2.65
CA VAL A 105 -1.85 8.40 -2.92
C VAL A 105 -1.45 9.84 -2.60
N PHE A 106 -0.59 10.01 -1.62
CA PHE A 106 0.02 11.30 -1.27
C PHE A 106 1.53 11.23 -1.51
N PHE A 107 2.01 12.13 -2.32
CA PHE A 107 3.44 12.32 -2.56
C PHE A 107 3.99 13.34 -1.56
N TYR A 108 5.20 13.12 -1.04
CA TYR A 108 5.89 14.06 -0.17
C TYR A 108 7.36 14.19 -0.55
N GLU A 109 7.78 15.41 -0.76
CA GLU A 109 9.20 15.80 -0.86
C GLU A 109 9.39 17.14 -0.18
N GLN A 110 10.54 17.38 0.46
CA GLN A 110 10.77 18.53 1.33
C GLN A 110 10.58 19.88 0.65
N SER A 111 10.94 20.01 -0.64
CA SER A 111 10.80 21.26 -1.38
C SER A 111 9.41 21.49 -1.97
N VAL A 112 8.65 20.41 -2.21
CA VAL A 112 7.32 20.45 -2.82
C VAL A 112 6.22 20.44 -1.75
N GLY A 113 6.48 19.80 -0.61
CA GLY A 113 5.50 19.52 0.41
C GLY A 113 4.70 18.25 0.13
N CYS A 114 3.50 18.17 0.67
CA CYS A 114 2.60 17.04 0.49
C CYS A 114 1.59 17.32 -0.62
N VAL A 115 1.53 16.44 -1.61
CA VAL A 115 0.63 16.57 -2.78
C VAL A 115 -0.25 15.34 -2.89
N PHE A 116 -1.55 15.52 -3.10
CA PHE A 116 -2.48 14.42 -3.38
C PHE A 116 -2.43 14.07 -4.86
N CYS A 117 -2.02 12.85 -5.20
CA CYS A 117 -1.85 12.40 -6.59
C CYS A 117 -3.05 11.62 -7.15
N GLY A 118 -3.94 11.08 -6.28
CA GLY A 118 -5.11 10.34 -6.74
C GLY A 118 -5.45 9.11 -5.91
N LEU A 119 -6.29 8.23 -6.45
CA LEU A 119 -6.77 7.00 -5.80
C LEU A 119 -6.23 5.77 -6.54
N ALA A 120 -5.35 4.99 -5.89
CA ALA A 120 -4.62 3.91 -6.54
C ALA A 120 -5.50 2.76 -7.05
N GLU A 121 -6.53 2.35 -6.29
CA GLU A 121 -7.35 1.17 -6.62
C GLU A 121 -8.20 1.38 -7.88
N VAL A 122 -8.67 2.60 -8.08
CA VAL A 122 -9.53 2.97 -9.22
C VAL A 122 -8.78 3.80 -10.26
N ASN A 123 -7.49 4.01 -10.06
CA ASN A 123 -6.61 4.82 -10.91
C ASN A 123 -7.23 6.20 -11.26
N ALA A 124 -7.89 6.81 -10.26
CA ALA A 124 -8.58 8.08 -10.41
C ALA A 124 -7.65 9.25 -10.06
N LEU A 125 -7.60 10.23 -10.96
CA LEU A 125 -6.86 11.47 -10.74
C LEU A 125 -7.54 12.35 -9.66
N PRO A 126 -6.84 13.35 -9.10
CA PRO A 126 -7.38 14.22 -8.04
C PRO A 126 -8.75 14.83 -8.36
N ALA A 127 -8.97 15.29 -9.58
CA ALA A 127 -10.23 15.87 -10.02
C ALA A 127 -11.41 14.87 -10.03
N GLU A 128 -11.11 13.57 -10.13
CA GLU A 128 -12.11 12.51 -10.18
C GLU A 128 -12.48 11.95 -8.81
N ALA A 129 -11.71 12.25 -7.76
CA ALA A 129 -11.93 11.74 -6.40
C ALA A 129 -13.33 12.06 -5.86
N VAL A 130 -13.91 13.17 -6.29
CA VAL A 130 -15.28 13.60 -5.94
C VAL A 130 -16.33 12.58 -6.40
N ARG A 131 -16.13 11.91 -7.55
CA ARG A 131 -17.05 10.88 -8.06
C ARG A 131 -17.15 9.68 -7.12
N TYR A 132 -16.10 9.42 -6.35
CA TYR A 132 -16.04 8.38 -5.34
C TYR A 132 -16.53 8.84 -3.96
N GLY A 133 -17.05 10.08 -3.86
CA GLY A 133 -17.58 10.65 -2.63
C GLY A 133 -16.49 11.12 -1.67
N ILE A 134 -15.27 11.29 -2.14
CA ILE A 134 -14.16 11.82 -1.34
C ILE A 134 -14.16 13.33 -1.50
N THR A 135 -14.35 14.04 -0.38
CA THR A 135 -14.40 15.50 -0.39
C THR A 135 -12.99 16.10 -0.36
N GLN A 136 -12.82 17.23 -1.03
CA GLN A 136 -11.55 17.96 -0.99
C GLN A 136 -11.16 18.38 0.44
N THR A 137 -12.12 18.66 1.30
CA THR A 137 -11.88 18.98 2.70
C THR A 137 -11.25 17.80 3.44
N ALA A 138 -11.73 16.57 3.20
CA ALA A 138 -11.15 15.36 3.81
C ALA A 138 -9.70 15.14 3.36
N LEU A 139 -9.42 15.33 2.06
CA LEU A 139 -8.09 15.22 1.49
C LEU A 139 -7.15 16.31 2.07
N ALA A 140 -7.60 17.56 2.14
CA ALA A 140 -6.82 18.66 2.71
C ALA A 140 -6.46 18.42 4.18
N ILE A 141 -7.37 17.85 4.98
CA ILE A 141 -7.10 17.48 6.37
C ILE A 141 -6.01 16.39 6.45
N GLN A 142 -6.09 15.38 5.59
CA GLN A 142 -5.08 14.32 5.54
C GLN A 142 -3.71 14.85 5.10
N GLN A 143 -3.69 15.68 4.07
CA GLN A 143 -2.50 16.36 3.58
C GLN A 143 -1.82 17.18 4.68
N LYS A 144 -2.58 18.03 5.37
CA LYS A 144 -2.06 18.84 6.48
C LYS A 144 -1.52 18.00 7.64
N LYS A 145 -2.19 16.88 7.96
CA LYS A 145 -1.70 15.94 8.98
C LYS A 145 -0.37 15.31 8.57
N LEU A 146 -0.23 14.91 7.29
CA LEU A 146 1.04 14.39 6.76
C LEU A 146 2.15 15.43 6.84
N GLU A 147 1.91 16.65 6.40
CA GLU A 147 2.88 17.74 6.45
C GLU A 147 3.36 18.00 7.90
N THR A 148 2.41 18.05 8.84
CA THR A 148 2.73 18.25 10.26
C THR A 148 3.59 17.10 10.79
N LEU A 149 3.24 15.85 10.48
CA LEU A 149 4.02 14.67 10.89
C LEU A 149 5.42 14.70 10.31
N MET A 150 5.56 14.98 9.01
CA MET A 150 6.85 15.00 8.33
C MET A 150 7.73 16.15 8.83
N SER A 151 7.17 17.30 9.14
CA SER A 151 7.91 18.43 9.71
C SER A 151 8.46 18.15 11.12
N HIS A 152 7.81 17.28 11.90
CA HIS A 152 8.29 16.84 13.22
C HIS A 152 9.36 15.74 13.12
N LEU A 153 9.31 14.89 12.10
CA LEU A 153 10.23 13.76 11.94
C LEU A 153 11.57 14.14 11.27
N MET A 154 11.59 15.24 10.54
CA MET A 154 12.80 15.74 9.86
C MET A 154 13.55 16.84 10.65
N ARG A 155 13.14 17.14 11.87
CA ARG A 155 13.90 17.96 12.83
C ARG A 155 14.81 17.11 13.69
#